data_770ac63ac9eb812dfa91f922ebb228e5
#
_entry.id   770ac63ac9eb812dfa91f922ebb228e5
#
_cell.length_a   1.000
_cell.length_b   1.000
_cell.length_c   1.000
_cell.angle_alpha   90.00
_cell.angle_beta   90.00
_cell.angle_gamma   90.00
#
_symmetry.space_group_name_H-M   'P 1'
#
loop_
_entity.id
_entity.type
_entity.pdbx_description
1 polymer ?
#
loop_
_entity_poly.entity_id
_entity_poly.type
_entity_poly.pdbx_seq_one_letter_code
_entity_poly.pdbx_strand_id
1 'polypeptide(L)'
;MRHKKQLLTCLAALGMTFALQAQQVQGFVHQQSEASGYVWPTDSEVLNKLDQWQDQKFGVLLHWGLYSVPGIVESWSICSEDVDWISRKGNMSYDEYKKWYFGLKDQFNPVNFNPEQWADVMKDAGMKYVIFTTKHHDGFCMFDSQYTDFSIANGPFKNNPRKDVARHVFDAFRQKGFMTGCYFSKPDWHCEWFWNPYFATPNRMQNYKRERHPDWWQNYVQFTQNQLNELMTHYGSFDILWLDGGWITGDEVGLDDILAKARRQHPGLIAVDRSIRGKNENYQTPERGIPETQLNYPWESCITLSNDWGWTPNAPYKPAEKVIATLAEIVAKGGCYLLGVGPTPDGVIEPAVVERLHKVGQWLEKNGEAIYNTRTTPLYNDGNIWFTANKNGKKLYAIYTIQEGEKLPETISWTGNVPRGKMILLSNGKRVKYRCDNDRVTVTLPKGLPNESLAFCFEKK
;
A
#
# COMPACT_ATOMS: atom_id res chain seq x y z
N MET A 1 -13.15 -34.19 48.23
CA MET A 1 -12.03 -33.48 47.56
C MET A 1 -11.73 -33.96 46.12
N ARG A 2 -12.07 -35.18 45.70
CA ARG A 2 -11.83 -35.69 44.33
C ARG A 2 -12.74 -35.07 43.24
N HIS A 3 -13.96 -34.72 43.54
CA HIS A 3 -14.89 -34.17 42.56
C HIS A 3 -14.63 -32.69 42.18
N LYS A 4 -14.02 -31.89 43.05
CA LYS A 4 -13.67 -30.48 42.71
C LYS A 4 -12.48 -30.35 41.74
N LYS A 5 -11.54 -31.32 41.75
CA LYS A 5 -10.41 -31.32 40.81
C LYS A 5 -10.80 -31.70 39.38
N GLN A 6 -11.80 -32.59 39.23
CA GLN A 6 -12.30 -32.95 37.88
C GLN A 6 -13.10 -31.82 37.23
N LEU A 7 -13.84 -31.02 38.00
CA LEU A 7 -14.58 -29.87 37.43
C LEU A 7 -13.65 -28.75 36.94
N LEU A 8 -12.54 -28.51 37.68
CA LEU A 8 -11.55 -27.48 37.22
C LEU A 8 -10.80 -27.90 35.96
N THR A 9 -10.52 -29.20 35.82
CA THR A 9 -9.82 -29.70 34.62
C THR A 9 -10.71 -29.65 33.38
N CYS A 10 -12.00 -29.91 33.50
CA CYS A 10 -12.95 -29.79 32.42
C CYS A 10 -13.20 -28.33 31.99
N LEU A 11 -13.24 -27.38 32.95
CA LEU A 11 -13.38 -25.95 32.64
C LEU A 11 -12.14 -25.37 31.92
N ALA A 12 -10.93 -25.82 32.32
CA ALA A 12 -9.69 -25.41 31.66
C ALA A 12 -9.58 -25.98 30.23
N ALA A 13 -10.03 -27.23 30.02
CA ALA A 13 -10.05 -27.85 28.71
C ALA A 13 -11.11 -27.24 27.77
N LEU A 14 -12.29 -26.85 28.31
CA LEU A 14 -13.28 -26.12 27.51
C LEU A 14 -12.83 -24.69 27.20
N GLY A 15 -12.15 -24.00 28.09
CA GLY A 15 -11.61 -22.67 27.84
C GLY A 15 -10.53 -22.65 26.73
N MET A 16 -9.65 -23.67 26.72
CA MET A 16 -8.62 -23.83 25.70
C MET A 16 -9.21 -24.20 24.31
N THR A 17 -10.28 -25.01 24.27
CA THR A 17 -10.94 -25.36 23.01
C THR A 17 -11.71 -24.18 22.43
N PHE A 18 -12.32 -23.33 23.22
CA PHE A 18 -12.97 -22.11 22.73
C PHE A 18 -11.96 -21.07 22.22
N ALA A 19 -10.81 -20.92 22.90
CA ALA A 19 -9.75 -20.02 22.42
C ALA A 19 -9.12 -20.51 21.11
N LEU A 20 -8.91 -21.82 20.97
CA LEU A 20 -8.41 -22.43 19.72
C LEU A 20 -9.43 -22.35 18.58
N GLN A 21 -10.73 -22.49 18.84
CA GLN A 21 -11.75 -22.33 17.82
C GLN A 21 -11.92 -20.85 17.41
N ALA A 22 -11.84 -19.91 18.33
CA ALA A 22 -11.86 -18.48 18.00
C ALA A 22 -10.66 -18.07 17.14
N GLN A 23 -9.47 -18.63 17.39
CA GLN A 23 -8.31 -18.41 16.55
C GLN A 23 -8.45 -19.02 15.15
N GLN A 24 -9.12 -20.16 15.02
CA GLN A 24 -9.36 -20.79 13.71
C GLN A 24 -10.41 -20.06 12.85
N VAL A 25 -11.34 -19.35 13.46
CA VAL A 25 -12.38 -18.57 12.76
C VAL A 25 -11.83 -17.25 12.22
N GLN A 26 -10.75 -16.73 12.78
CA GLN A 26 -10.08 -15.51 12.29
C GLN A 26 -9.04 -15.77 11.18
N GLY A 27 -9.06 -16.93 10.54
CA GLY A 27 -8.06 -17.32 9.54
C GLY A 27 -6.74 -17.69 10.20
N PHE A 28 -5.94 -18.21 9.57
CA PHE A 28 -4.83 -18.95 9.83
C PHE A 28 -3.71 -18.27 10.57
N VAL A 29 -3.76 -17.58 11.43
CA VAL A 29 -2.77 -16.97 11.88
C VAL A 29 -2.29 -16.66 12.83
N HIS A 30 -1.55 -16.42 13.37
CA HIS A 30 -1.37 -15.97 14.22
C HIS A 30 -0.39 -15.62 15.03
N GLN A 31 0.43 -14.92 14.90
CA GLN A 31 1.33 -14.35 15.82
C GLN A 31 1.09 -12.94 15.98
N GLN A 32 0.61 -12.65 17.05
CA GLN A 32 0.19 -11.41 17.36
C GLN A 32 1.24 -10.66 18.09
N SER A 33 1.54 -9.47 17.75
CA SER A 33 2.08 -8.48 18.65
C SER A 33 0.94 -7.95 19.53
N GLU A 34 0.97 -8.23 20.80
CA GLU A 34 0.04 -7.65 21.78
C GLU A 34 0.11 -6.12 21.81
N ALA A 35 1.22 -5.56 21.35
CA ALA A 35 1.48 -4.13 21.26
C ALA A 35 1.02 -3.48 19.94
N SER A 36 0.23 -4.16 19.10
CA SER A 36 -0.17 -3.63 17.78
C SER A 36 -1.02 -2.36 17.89
N GLY A 37 -1.80 -2.21 18.95
CA GLY A 37 -2.80 -1.14 19.09
C GLY A 37 -3.87 -1.15 18.00
N TYR A 38 -4.00 -2.26 17.24
CA TYR A 38 -5.00 -2.35 16.17
C TYR A 38 -6.40 -2.51 16.75
N VAL A 39 -7.33 -1.72 16.23
CA VAL A 39 -8.74 -1.75 16.61
C VAL A 39 -9.57 -2.24 15.41
N TRP A 40 -10.19 -3.41 15.55
CA TRP A 40 -11.07 -3.94 14.53
C TRP A 40 -12.27 -3.03 14.30
N PRO A 41 -12.65 -2.73 13.03
CA PRO A 41 -13.90 -2.05 12.73
C PRO A 41 -15.09 -2.86 13.24
N THR A 42 -16.12 -2.16 13.68
CA THR A 42 -17.41 -2.77 14.08
C THR A 42 -18.47 -2.65 12.98
N ASP A 43 -18.25 -1.78 11.99
CA ASP A 43 -19.11 -1.60 10.85
C ASP A 43 -18.96 -2.77 9.87
N SER A 44 -20.05 -3.47 9.60
CA SER A 44 -20.07 -4.64 8.72
C SER A 44 -19.72 -4.32 7.26
N GLU A 45 -20.04 -3.13 6.76
CA GLU A 45 -19.70 -2.71 5.40
C GLU A 45 -18.19 -2.46 5.28
N VAL A 46 -17.57 -1.86 6.32
CA VAL A 46 -16.11 -1.69 6.38
C VAL A 46 -15.41 -3.05 6.46
N LEU A 47 -15.90 -3.97 7.30
CA LEU A 47 -15.35 -5.33 7.39
C LEU A 47 -15.44 -6.08 6.06
N ASN A 48 -16.56 -5.99 5.37
CA ASN A 48 -16.74 -6.60 4.04
C ASN A 48 -15.78 -5.97 3.01
N LYS A 49 -15.61 -4.66 3.03
CA LYS A 49 -14.67 -3.96 2.15
C LYS A 49 -13.21 -4.33 2.46
N LEU A 50 -12.85 -4.50 3.73
CA LEU A 50 -11.52 -4.99 4.13
C LEU A 50 -11.26 -6.40 3.61
N ASP A 51 -12.22 -7.32 3.70
CA ASP A 51 -12.07 -8.68 3.15
C ASP A 51 -11.89 -8.64 1.63
N GLN A 52 -12.67 -7.79 0.92
CA GLN A 52 -12.52 -7.57 -0.52
C GLN A 52 -11.15 -6.97 -0.86
N TRP A 53 -10.68 -5.98 -0.10
CA TRP A 53 -9.37 -5.38 -0.28
C TRP A 53 -8.24 -6.39 -0.01
N GLN A 54 -8.35 -7.20 1.05
CA GLN A 54 -7.39 -8.28 1.31
C GLN A 54 -7.30 -9.32 0.19
N ASP A 55 -8.32 -9.46 -0.64
CA ASP A 55 -8.31 -10.32 -1.83
C ASP A 55 -7.48 -9.75 -2.96
N GLN A 56 -7.30 -8.43 -3.03
CA GLN A 56 -6.59 -7.75 -4.11
C GLN A 56 -5.08 -7.98 -4.07
N LYS A 57 -4.46 -8.06 -2.90
CA LYS A 57 -3.07 -8.41 -2.63
C LYS A 57 -2.00 -7.49 -3.21
N PHE A 58 -2.21 -6.90 -4.39
CA PHE A 58 -1.22 -6.11 -5.10
C PHE A 58 -1.82 -4.81 -5.66
N GLY A 59 -1.26 -3.69 -5.26
CA GLY A 59 -1.68 -2.35 -5.67
C GLY A 59 -0.51 -1.44 -6.03
N VAL A 60 -0.84 -0.25 -6.54
CA VAL A 60 0.11 0.80 -6.85
C VAL A 60 -0.17 2.05 -6.03
N LEU A 61 0.91 2.67 -5.50
CA LEU A 61 0.90 4.02 -4.94
C LEU A 61 1.57 4.96 -5.93
N LEU A 62 0.77 5.83 -6.55
CA LEU A 62 1.26 6.79 -7.51
C LEU A 62 1.63 8.09 -6.79
N HIS A 63 2.94 8.35 -6.63
CA HIS A 63 3.46 9.60 -6.09
C HIS A 63 3.81 10.57 -7.19
N TRP A 64 3.02 11.65 -7.31
CA TRP A 64 3.21 12.64 -8.34
C TRP A 64 2.83 14.05 -7.85
N GLY A 65 3.72 15.02 -8.08
CA GLY A 65 3.56 16.38 -7.58
C GLY A 65 4.71 17.28 -8.03
N LEU A 66 4.86 18.46 -7.42
CA LEU A 66 5.89 19.43 -7.78
C LEU A 66 7.31 18.87 -7.74
N TYR A 67 7.60 17.98 -6.81
CA TYR A 67 8.91 17.33 -6.64
C TYR A 67 9.34 16.53 -7.87
N SER A 68 8.41 16.10 -8.72
CA SER A 68 8.72 15.44 -9.98
C SER A 68 9.39 16.38 -10.99
N VAL A 69 9.07 17.67 -10.96
CA VAL A 69 9.61 18.67 -11.91
C VAL A 69 11.15 18.72 -11.85
N PRO A 70 11.78 18.92 -10.69
CA PRO A 70 13.23 18.84 -10.57
C PRO A 70 13.76 17.42 -10.39
N GLY A 71 12.91 16.41 -10.19
CA GLY A 71 13.30 15.04 -9.89
C GLY A 71 14.09 14.93 -8.56
N ILE A 72 13.45 15.26 -7.45
CA ILE A 72 14.02 15.23 -6.10
C ILE A 72 13.16 14.40 -5.17
N VAL A 73 13.70 14.13 -3.97
CA VAL A 73 12.90 13.55 -2.88
C VAL A 73 11.61 14.36 -2.71
N GLU A 74 10.53 13.71 -2.45
CA GLU A 74 9.17 14.31 -2.44
C GLU A 74 9.19 15.70 -1.77
N SER A 75 8.15 16.23 -1.25
CA SER A 75 8.10 17.57 -0.63
C SER A 75 9.07 17.77 0.55
N TRP A 76 9.69 16.70 1.05
CA TRP A 76 10.59 16.75 2.22
C TRP A 76 11.77 17.71 2.09
N SER A 77 12.21 18.02 0.86
CA SER A 77 13.31 18.98 0.62
C SER A 77 13.01 20.38 1.17
N ILE A 78 11.73 20.77 1.35
CA ILE A 78 11.35 22.05 1.99
C ILE A 78 11.15 21.93 3.51
N CYS A 79 11.26 20.73 4.09
CA CYS A 79 11.29 20.57 5.54
C CYS A 79 12.67 20.99 6.07
N SER A 80 12.71 21.79 7.14
CA SER A 80 13.94 22.31 7.71
C SER A 80 14.64 21.33 8.67
N GLU A 81 14.03 20.19 8.94
CA GLU A 81 14.61 19.16 9.81
C GLU A 81 15.95 18.66 9.26
N ASP A 82 16.89 18.47 10.17
CA ASP A 82 18.21 17.90 9.86
C ASP A 82 18.11 16.38 9.85
N VAL A 83 17.87 15.83 8.66
CA VAL A 83 17.82 14.39 8.41
C VAL A 83 18.67 14.05 7.19
N ASP A 84 19.42 12.97 7.28
CA ASP A 84 20.45 12.57 6.32
C ASP A 84 19.94 12.24 4.91
N TRP A 85 18.67 11.85 4.79
CA TRP A 85 18.03 11.52 3.52
C TRP A 85 17.42 12.74 2.79
N ILE A 86 17.34 13.93 3.42
CA ILE A 86 16.91 15.16 2.77
C ILE A 86 18.11 15.87 2.15
N SER A 87 18.07 16.07 0.84
CA SER A 87 19.04 16.88 0.13
C SER A 87 18.38 18.06 -0.58
N ARG A 88 19.03 19.23 -0.54
CA ARG A 88 18.62 20.43 -1.26
C ARG A 88 19.58 20.71 -2.40
N LYS A 89 19.01 20.98 -3.58
CA LYS A 89 19.82 21.33 -4.75
C LYS A 89 20.34 22.79 -4.65
N GLY A 90 21.60 22.99 -5.02
CA GLY A 90 22.21 24.32 -5.11
C GLY A 90 22.64 24.93 -3.77
N ASN A 91 23.13 26.16 -3.83
CA ASN A 91 23.66 26.93 -2.67
C ASN A 91 22.64 28.00 -2.23
N MET A 92 21.34 27.72 -2.33
CA MET A 92 20.30 28.63 -1.89
C MET A 92 20.17 28.63 -0.36
N SER A 93 19.86 29.78 0.22
CA SER A 93 19.36 29.83 1.58
C SER A 93 18.05 29.04 1.70
N TYR A 94 17.65 28.68 2.92
CA TYR A 94 16.42 27.90 3.12
C TYR A 94 15.18 28.62 2.59
N ASP A 95 15.07 29.94 2.80
CA ASP A 95 13.93 30.72 2.32
C ASP A 95 13.91 30.87 0.80
N GLU A 96 15.08 31.05 0.18
CA GLU A 96 15.21 31.05 -1.28
C GLU A 96 14.83 29.68 -1.85
N TYR A 97 15.25 28.60 -1.21
CA TYR A 97 14.90 27.25 -1.62
C TYR A 97 13.38 26.99 -1.55
N LYS A 98 12.75 27.36 -0.44
CA LYS A 98 11.26 27.29 -0.30
C LYS A 98 10.54 28.05 -1.39
N LYS A 99 10.98 29.29 -1.62
CA LYS A 99 10.38 30.14 -2.68
C LYS A 99 10.57 29.51 -4.07
N TRP A 100 11.77 29.01 -4.36
CA TRP A 100 12.05 28.27 -5.59
C TRP A 100 11.14 27.05 -5.73
N TYR A 101 11.02 26.22 -4.69
CA TYR A 101 10.21 25.00 -4.71
C TYR A 101 8.75 25.31 -4.99
N PHE A 102 8.15 26.24 -4.25
CA PHE A 102 6.76 26.63 -4.48
C PHE A 102 6.53 27.27 -5.86
N GLY A 103 7.55 27.91 -6.44
CA GLY A 103 7.55 28.44 -7.80
C GLY A 103 7.56 27.36 -8.89
N LEU A 104 7.85 26.09 -8.57
CA LEU A 104 7.77 24.97 -9.53
C LEU A 104 6.38 24.77 -10.10
N LYS A 105 5.32 25.24 -9.43
CA LYS A 105 3.95 25.24 -9.95
C LYS A 105 3.84 25.90 -11.33
N ASP A 106 4.67 26.91 -11.60
CA ASP A 106 4.68 27.65 -12.86
C ASP A 106 5.47 26.93 -13.96
N GLN A 107 6.07 25.78 -13.66
CA GLN A 107 6.83 24.93 -14.56
C GLN A 107 6.16 23.58 -14.81
N PHE A 108 5.22 23.18 -13.95
CA PHE A 108 4.59 21.86 -14.01
C PHE A 108 3.52 21.81 -15.09
N ASN A 109 3.89 21.27 -16.27
CA ASN A 109 3.03 21.19 -17.44
C ASN A 109 3.13 19.80 -18.09
N PRO A 110 2.46 18.77 -17.52
CA PRO A 110 2.58 17.39 -17.97
C PRO A 110 1.81 17.12 -19.29
N VAL A 111 2.35 17.59 -20.41
CA VAL A 111 1.68 17.51 -21.72
C VAL A 111 1.43 16.09 -22.22
N ASN A 112 2.16 15.11 -21.71
CA ASN A 112 2.04 13.68 -22.06
C ASN A 112 1.19 12.89 -21.06
N PHE A 113 0.51 13.56 -20.11
CA PHE A 113 -0.35 12.91 -19.14
C PHE A 113 -1.46 12.09 -19.80
N ASN A 114 -1.42 10.78 -19.57
CA ASN A 114 -2.39 9.82 -20.10
C ASN A 114 -2.76 8.79 -19.00
N PRO A 115 -3.78 9.06 -18.19
CA PRO A 115 -4.16 8.20 -17.07
C PRO A 115 -4.72 6.84 -17.50
N GLU A 116 -5.30 6.74 -18.70
CA GLU A 116 -5.76 5.50 -19.29
C GLU A 116 -4.58 4.55 -19.56
N GLN A 117 -3.47 5.08 -20.09
CA GLN A 117 -2.23 4.33 -20.31
C GLN A 117 -1.62 3.90 -18.96
N TRP A 118 -1.64 4.77 -17.94
CA TRP A 118 -1.18 4.37 -16.61
C TRP A 118 -1.99 3.19 -16.06
N ALA A 119 -3.33 3.27 -16.17
CA ALA A 119 -4.21 2.20 -15.72
C ALA A 119 -4.00 0.89 -16.50
N ASP A 120 -3.71 0.98 -17.82
CA ASP A 120 -3.38 -0.20 -18.62
C ASP A 120 -2.07 -0.85 -18.19
N VAL A 121 -1.01 -0.06 -17.96
CA VAL A 121 0.28 -0.56 -17.45
C VAL A 121 0.12 -1.26 -16.10
N MET A 122 -0.62 -0.67 -15.16
CA MET A 122 -0.84 -1.26 -13.84
C MET A 122 -1.74 -2.49 -13.89
N LYS A 123 -2.72 -2.53 -14.80
CA LYS A 123 -3.55 -3.72 -15.04
C LYS A 123 -2.76 -4.86 -15.64
N ASP A 124 -1.91 -4.57 -16.63
CA ASP A 124 -0.97 -5.54 -17.24
C ASP A 124 -0.02 -6.11 -16.18
N ALA A 125 0.44 -5.29 -15.24
CA ALA A 125 1.24 -5.73 -14.10
C ALA A 125 0.49 -6.66 -13.10
N GLY A 126 -0.82 -6.85 -13.26
CA GLY A 126 -1.65 -7.63 -12.35
C GLY A 126 -2.14 -6.86 -11.11
N MET A 127 -1.92 -5.56 -11.02
CA MET A 127 -2.37 -4.75 -9.89
C MET A 127 -3.89 -4.62 -9.87
N LYS A 128 -4.48 -4.50 -8.68
CA LYS A 128 -5.93 -4.54 -8.46
C LYS A 128 -6.48 -3.31 -7.75
N TYR A 129 -5.63 -2.50 -7.11
CA TYR A 129 -6.03 -1.25 -6.48
C TYR A 129 -4.97 -0.18 -6.69
N VAL A 130 -5.40 1.07 -6.65
CA VAL A 130 -4.55 2.25 -6.80
C VAL A 130 -4.75 3.19 -5.64
N ILE A 131 -3.67 3.74 -5.12
CA ILE A 131 -3.67 4.89 -4.22
C ILE A 131 -2.97 6.04 -4.98
N PHE A 132 -3.65 7.18 -5.15
CA PHE A 132 -3.10 8.32 -5.85
C PHE A 132 -2.89 9.51 -4.91
N THR A 133 -1.70 10.13 -4.95
CA THR A 133 -1.37 11.32 -4.16
C THR A 133 -2.13 12.55 -4.68
N THR A 134 -3.29 12.82 -4.11
CA THR A 134 -4.05 14.03 -4.47
C THR A 134 -3.39 15.31 -3.95
N LYS A 135 -2.72 15.22 -2.80
CA LYS A 135 -1.94 16.31 -2.19
C LYS A 135 -0.88 15.71 -1.27
N HIS A 136 0.40 16.03 -1.48
CA HIS A 136 1.49 15.69 -0.57
C HIS A 136 1.68 16.80 0.49
N HIS A 137 2.69 16.70 1.36
CA HIS A 137 2.91 17.66 2.47
C HIS A 137 3.15 19.10 2.02
N ASP A 138 3.65 19.31 0.79
CA ASP A 138 3.84 20.64 0.21
C ASP A 138 2.56 21.42 -0.05
N GLY A 139 1.39 20.77 0.05
CA GLY A 139 0.10 21.39 -0.16
C GLY A 139 -0.30 21.53 -1.63
N PHE A 140 0.54 21.10 -2.60
CA PHE A 140 0.20 21.21 -4.00
C PHE A 140 -0.88 20.18 -4.38
N CYS A 141 -2.03 20.68 -4.83
CA CYS A 141 -3.18 19.88 -5.20
C CYS A 141 -3.07 19.36 -6.63
N MET A 142 -3.10 18.04 -6.80
CA MET A 142 -3.23 17.38 -8.10
C MET A 142 -4.69 17.30 -8.57
N PHE A 143 -5.56 18.12 -7.99
CA PHE A 143 -6.99 18.26 -8.29
C PHE A 143 -7.39 19.72 -8.33
N ASP A 144 -8.52 20.01 -8.99
CA ASP A 144 -9.06 21.39 -9.14
C ASP A 144 -9.80 21.81 -7.86
N SER A 145 -9.01 22.09 -6.79
CA SER A 145 -9.59 22.51 -5.50
C SER A 145 -10.20 23.89 -5.56
N GLN A 146 -11.37 24.06 -4.94
CA GLN A 146 -12.03 25.36 -4.76
C GLN A 146 -11.46 26.18 -3.59
N TYR A 147 -10.56 25.58 -2.81
CA TYR A 147 -10.05 26.16 -1.56
C TYR A 147 -8.62 26.69 -1.66
N THR A 148 -7.94 26.46 -2.78
CA THR A 148 -6.59 26.98 -3.03
C THR A 148 -6.30 27.06 -4.53
N ASP A 149 -5.54 28.11 -4.92
CA ASP A 149 -4.97 28.23 -6.27
C ASP A 149 -3.63 27.49 -6.41
N PHE A 150 -3.13 26.88 -5.34
CA PHE A 150 -1.90 26.09 -5.36
C PHE A 150 -2.17 24.68 -5.86
N SER A 151 -2.46 24.58 -7.17
CA SER A 151 -2.88 23.34 -7.81
C SER A 151 -2.42 23.25 -9.25
N ILE A 152 -2.37 22.01 -9.77
CA ILE A 152 -2.08 21.71 -11.17
C ILE A 152 -3.08 22.38 -12.10
N ALA A 153 -4.34 22.54 -11.69
CA ALA A 153 -5.41 23.15 -12.47
C ALA A 153 -5.25 24.67 -12.65
N ASN A 154 -4.41 25.32 -11.84
CA ASN A 154 -4.17 26.76 -11.88
C ASN A 154 -2.77 27.15 -12.39
N GLY A 155 -1.95 26.15 -12.80
CA GLY A 155 -0.64 26.34 -13.38
C GLY A 155 -0.65 26.39 -14.92
N PRO A 156 0.50 26.12 -15.57
CA PRO A 156 0.63 26.02 -17.04
C PRO A 156 -0.35 25.02 -17.68
N PHE A 157 -0.73 23.98 -16.95
CA PHE A 157 -1.64 22.93 -17.39
C PHE A 157 -3.12 23.32 -17.38
N LYS A 158 -3.47 24.51 -16.90
CA LYS A 158 -4.87 25.01 -16.72
C LYS A 158 -5.78 24.95 -17.94
N ASN A 159 -5.20 25.04 -19.14
CA ASN A 159 -5.97 25.00 -20.39
C ASN A 159 -6.11 23.58 -20.97
N ASN A 160 -5.50 22.58 -20.32
CA ASN A 160 -5.65 21.19 -20.73
C ASN A 160 -7.01 20.65 -20.29
N PRO A 161 -7.76 19.92 -21.14
CA PRO A 161 -9.02 19.28 -20.72
C PRO A 161 -8.89 18.36 -19.51
N ARG A 162 -7.68 17.87 -19.24
CA ARG A 162 -7.34 16.99 -18.12
C ARG A 162 -6.69 17.72 -16.92
N LYS A 163 -6.91 19.04 -16.80
CA LYS A 163 -6.31 19.86 -15.74
C LYS A 163 -6.66 19.37 -14.30
N ASP A 164 -7.82 18.77 -14.12
CA ASP A 164 -8.21 18.09 -12.88
C ASP A 164 -7.65 16.65 -12.91
N VAL A 165 -6.34 16.55 -12.67
CA VAL A 165 -5.58 15.32 -12.82
C VAL A 165 -6.17 14.17 -11.99
N ALA A 166 -6.47 14.41 -10.72
CA ALA A 166 -6.99 13.37 -9.81
C ALA A 166 -8.30 12.76 -10.35
N ARG A 167 -9.21 13.59 -10.87
CA ARG A 167 -10.44 13.11 -11.50
C ARG A 167 -10.16 12.12 -12.60
N HIS A 168 -9.29 12.49 -13.53
CA HIS A 168 -8.97 11.65 -14.68
C HIS A 168 -8.23 10.36 -14.28
N VAL A 169 -7.34 10.42 -13.27
CA VAL A 169 -6.69 9.23 -12.73
C VAL A 169 -7.74 8.28 -12.14
N PHE A 170 -8.59 8.76 -11.23
CA PHE A 170 -9.59 7.91 -10.60
C PHE A 170 -10.60 7.32 -11.60
N ASP A 171 -11.03 8.10 -12.59
CA ASP A 171 -11.96 7.63 -13.62
C ASP A 171 -11.31 6.53 -14.50
N ALA A 172 -10.07 6.73 -14.94
CA ALA A 172 -9.35 5.75 -15.75
C ALA A 172 -9.15 4.41 -15.00
N PHE A 173 -8.73 4.47 -13.74
CA PHE A 173 -8.52 3.26 -12.94
C PHE A 173 -9.85 2.56 -12.60
N ARG A 174 -10.93 3.29 -12.26
CA ARG A 174 -12.25 2.71 -12.06
C ARG A 174 -12.76 1.99 -13.30
N GLN A 175 -12.61 2.60 -14.48
CA GLN A 175 -13.00 1.99 -15.76
C GLN A 175 -12.26 0.66 -16.03
N LYS A 176 -11.05 0.49 -15.49
CA LYS A 176 -10.28 -0.76 -15.58
C LYS A 176 -10.59 -1.75 -14.46
N GLY A 177 -11.50 -1.40 -13.53
CA GLY A 177 -11.94 -2.29 -12.44
C GLY A 177 -11.05 -2.30 -11.19
N PHE A 178 -10.23 -1.27 -11.00
CA PHE A 178 -9.43 -1.10 -9.79
C PHE A 178 -10.29 -0.62 -8.61
N MET A 179 -9.98 -1.08 -7.40
CA MET A 179 -10.35 -0.35 -6.20
C MET A 179 -9.56 0.95 -6.16
N THR A 180 -10.23 2.06 -5.83
CA THR A 180 -9.61 3.39 -5.84
C THR A 180 -9.43 3.95 -4.44
N GLY A 181 -8.23 4.46 -4.19
CA GLY A 181 -7.85 5.08 -2.94
C GLY A 181 -7.30 6.50 -3.13
N CYS A 182 -7.80 7.40 -2.31
CA CYS A 182 -7.38 8.78 -2.24
C CYS A 182 -6.32 8.93 -1.16
N TYR A 183 -5.06 9.18 -1.56
CA TYR A 183 -4.02 9.63 -0.63
C TYR A 183 -4.19 11.13 -0.42
N PHE A 184 -4.16 11.54 0.83
CA PHE A 184 -4.20 12.95 1.23
C PHE A 184 -3.29 13.18 2.43
N SER A 185 -2.38 14.14 2.32
CA SER A 185 -1.58 14.62 3.44
C SER A 185 -2.39 15.54 4.33
N LYS A 186 -2.48 15.21 5.62
CA LYS A 186 -3.12 16.09 6.61
C LYS A 186 -2.36 17.40 6.78
N PRO A 187 -1.04 17.41 7.10
CA PRO A 187 -0.26 18.62 7.10
C PRO A 187 -0.17 19.26 5.71
N ASP A 188 -0.11 20.59 5.70
CA ASP A 188 -0.02 21.39 4.47
C ASP A 188 0.98 22.53 4.67
N TRP A 189 2.16 22.38 4.10
CA TRP A 189 3.28 23.31 4.28
C TRP A 189 3.17 24.58 3.43
N HIS A 190 2.21 24.65 2.51
CA HIS A 190 1.90 25.88 1.78
C HIS A 190 0.79 26.70 2.45
N CYS A 191 -0.07 26.04 3.22
CA CYS A 191 -1.17 26.70 3.92
C CYS A 191 -0.63 27.69 4.96
N GLU A 192 -0.97 28.98 4.83
CA GLU A 192 -0.54 30.04 5.73
C GLU A 192 -1.02 29.84 7.18
N TRP A 193 -2.07 29.08 7.37
CA TRP A 193 -2.60 28.71 8.69
C TRP A 193 -1.90 27.51 9.30
N PHE A 194 -0.99 26.84 8.56
CA PHE A 194 -0.14 25.76 9.07
C PHE A 194 1.32 26.20 9.16
N TRP A 195 1.93 26.67 8.05
CA TRP A 195 3.21 27.35 8.03
C TRP A 195 3.00 28.84 7.77
N ASN A 196 2.85 29.59 8.85
CA ASN A 196 2.63 31.03 8.74
C ASN A 196 3.88 31.74 8.19
N PRO A 197 3.76 32.57 7.15
CA PRO A 197 4.89 33.16 6.45
C PRO A 197 5.72 34.15 7.31
N TYR A 198 5.18 34.61 8.42
CA TYR A 198 5.90 35.51 9.33
C TYR A 198 6.80 34.81 10.35
N PHE A 199 6.75 33.48 10.41
CA PHE A 199 7.56 32.68 11.34
C PHE A 199 8.48 31.72 10.60
N ALA A 200 9.65 31.46 11.20
CA ALA A 200 10.53 30.39 10.72
C ALA A 200 9.85 29.02 10.83
N THR A 201 10.21 28.11 9.93
CA THR A 201 9.71 26.72 9.92
C THR A 201 10.78 25.77 10.50
N PRO A 202 10.76 25.50 11.82
CA PRO A 202 11.82 24.73 12.47
C PRO A 202 11.76 23.23 12.18
N ASN A 203 10.60 22.71 11.81
CA ASN A 203 10.35 21.28 11.56
C ASN A 203 9.06 21.10 10.75
N ARG A 204 8.59 19.85 10.64
CA ARG A 204 7.37 19.45 9.93
C ARG A 204 6.05 19.91 10.56
N MET A 205 6.07 20.40 11.81
CA MET A 205 4.89 20.85 12.54
C MET A 205 4.49 22.29 12.12
N GLN A 206 3.32 22.73 12.58
CA GLN A 206 2.95 24.15 12.48
C GLN A 206 4.01 25.01 13.18
N ASN A 207 4.30 26.17 12.60
CA ASN A 207 5.41 27.04 13.04
C ASN A 207 5.01 28.13 14.06
N TYR A 208 3.91 27.92 14.76
CA TYR A 208 3.40 28.80 15.78
C TYR A 208 2.85 28.01 16.99
N LYS A 209 2.62 28.70 18.11
CA LYS A 209 1.97 28.12 19.29
C LYS A 209 0.45 28.20 19.14
N ARG A 210 -0.23 27.05 19.07
CA ARG A 210 -1.70 26.97 18.87
C ARG A 210 -2.48 27.73 19.93
N GLU A 211 -2.00 27.75 21.17
CA GLU A 211 -2.66 28.46 22.29
C GLU A 211 -2.64 29.99 22.10
N ARG A 212 -1.69 30.50 21.30
CA ARG A 212 -1.61 31.93 20.98
C ARG A 212 -2.36 32.30 19.72
N HIS A 213 -2.59 31.36 18.84
CA HIS A 213 -3.24 31.54 17.55
C HIS A 213 -4.28 30.43 17.30
N PRO A 214 -5.30 30.28 18.17
CA PRO A 214 -6.28 29.20 18.03
C PRO A 214 -7.14 29.35 16.77
N ASP A 215 -7.37 30.57 16.31
CA ASP A 215 -8.06 30.93 15.08
C ASP A 215 -7.30 30.40 13.83
N TRP A 216 -5.99 30.52 13.80
CA TRP A 216 -5.22 29.97 12.67
C TRP A 216 -5.33 28.45 12.62
N TRP A 217 -5.25 27.80 13.77
CA TRP A 217 -5.42 26.36 13.84
C TRP A 217 -6.83 25.93 13.37
N GLN A 218 -7.86 26.64 13.78
CA GLN A 218 -9.23 26.39 13.35
C GLN A 218 -9.40 26.59 11.83
N ASN A 219 -8.80 27.63 11.27
CA ASN A 219 -8.81 27.87 9.83
C ASN A 219 -8.10 26.75 9.06
N TYR A 220 -6.95 26.27 9.54
CA TYR A 220 -6.27 25.13 8.96
C TYR A 220 -7.12 23.85 9.02
N VAL A 221 -7.75 23.57 10.15
CA VAL A 221 -8.66 22.42 10.30
C VAL A 221 -9.82 22.53 9.31
N GLN A 222 -10.47 23.70 9.22
CA GLN A 222 -11.57 23.92 8.28
C GLN A 222 -11.11 23.78 6.82
N PHE A 223 -9.95 24.30 6.47
CA PHE A 223 -9.37 24.17 5.15
C PHE A 223 -9.14 22.68 4.79
N THR A 224 -8.54 21.91 5.71
CA THR A 224 -8.31 20.47 5.54
C THR A 224 -9.62 19.70 5.39
N GLN A 225 -10.62 20.00 6.23
CA GLN A 225 -11.95 19.39 6.15
C GLN A 225 -12.64 19.69 4.81
N ASN A 226 -12.55 20.94 4.35
CA ASN A 226 -13.15 21.36 3.09
C ASN A 226 -12.57 20.60 1.91
N GLN A 227 -11.22 20.46 1.82
CA GLN A 227 -10.57 19.70 0.76
C GLN A 227 -10.91 18.21 0.82
N LEU A 228 -10.93 17.59 2.01
CA LEU A 228 -11.33 16.19 2.16
C LEU A 228 -12.79 15.97 1.76
N ASN A 229 -13.70 16.84 2.19
CA ASN A 229 -15.11 16.78 1.79
C ASN A 229 -15.27 16.97 0.26
N GLU A 230 -14.51 17.88 -0.36
CA GLU A 230 -14.50 18.09 -1.81
C GLU A 230 -14.10 16.82 -2.55
N LEU A 231 -12.98 16.20 -2.16
CA LEU A 231 -12.52 14.94 -2.75
C LEU A 231 -13.54 13.82 -2.57
N MET A 232 -14.05 13.64 -1.35
CA MET A 232 -15.02 12.56 -1.06
C MET A 232 -16.41 12.79 -1.67
N THR A 233 -16.71 14.00 -2.18
CA THR A 233 -18.03 14.29 -2.76
C THR A 233 -18.01 14.34 -4.28
N HIS A 234 -16.94 14.87 -4.88
CA HIS A 234 -16.96 15.26 -6.29
C HIS A 234 -16.14 14.34 -7.22
N TYR A 235 -15.39 13.38 -6.68
CA TYR A 235 -14.43 12.58 -7.46
C TYR A 235 -14.88 11.13 -7.71
N GLY A 236 -16.18 10.87 -7.63
CA GLY A 236 -16.76 9.54 -7.83
C GLY A 236 -16.65 8.65 -6.58
N SER A 237 -16.73 7.32 -6.75
CA SER A 237 -16.66 6.39 -5.63
C SER A 237 -15.22 6.12 -5.19
N PHE A 238 -15.03 6.00 -3.87
CA PHE A 238 -13.77 5.58 -3.27
C PHE A 238 -13.95 4.34 -2.42
N ASP A 239 -12.93 3.50 -2.43
CA ASP A 239 -12.82 2.32 -1.57
C ASP A 239 -11.94 2.61 -0.35
N ILE A 240 -10.94 3.49 -0.50
CA ILE A 240 -9.92 3.77 0.52
C ILE A 240 -9.69 5.28 0.62
N LEU A 241 -9.71 5.81 1.85
CA LEU A 241 -9.15 7.12 2.20
C LEU A 241 -7.83 6.88 2.95
N TRP A 242 -6.72 7.21 2.30
CA TRP A 242 -5.38 6.99 2.79
C TRP A 242 -4.75 8.30 3.26
N LEU A 243 -4.75 8.54 4.57
CA LEU A 243 -4.28 9.79 5.18
C LEU A 243 -2.82 9.65 5.63
N ASP A 244 -2.00 10.59 5.22
CA ASP A 244 -0.60 10.67 5.63
C ASP A 244 -0.34 11.86 6.58
N GLY A 245 0.89 11.93 7.10
CA GLY A 245 1.29 12.95 8.05
C GLY A 245 0.83 12.64 9.48
N GLY A 246 1.29 11.49 10.02
CA GLY A 246 0.90 10.98 11.34
C GLY A 246 1.26 11.86 12.53
N TRP A 247 1.95 12.99 12.32
CA TRP A 247 2.18 14.03 13.35
C TRP A 247 1.00 14.99 13.52
N ILE A 248 -0.02 14.91 12.68
CA ILE A 248 -1.34 15.51 12.85
C ILE A 248 -2.34 14.34 12.92
N THR A 249 -3.05 14.24 14.04
CA THR A 249 -4.00 13.15 14.24
C THR A 249 -5.33 13.39 13.51
N GLY A 250 -6.06 12.30 13.24
CA GLY A 250 -7.41 12.41 12.69
C GLY A 250 -8.36 13.18 13.62
N ASP A 251 -8.24 13.02 14.93
CA ASP A 251 -9.05 13.75 15.91
C ASP A 251 -8.82 15.25 15.83
N GLU A 252 -7.57 15.70 15.60
CA GLU A 252 -7.24 17.12 15.48
C GLU A 252 -7.89 17.79 14.24
N VAL A 253 -8.19 17.00 13.21
CA VAL A 253 -8.84 17.50 11.98
C VAL A 253 -10.32 17.09 11.87
N GLY A 254 -10.88 16.47 12.91
CA GLY A 254 -12.29 16.05 12.93
C GLY A 254 -12.62 14.94 11.95
N LEU A 255 -11.73 13.96 11.82
CA LEU A 255 -11.82 12.86 10.85
C LEU A 255 -13.10 12.02 10.98
N ASP A 256 -13.63 11.87 12.19
CA ASP A 256 -14.86 11.10 12.41
C ASP A 256 -16.05 11.68 11.64
N ASP A 257 -16.24 12.99 11.67
CA ASP A 257 -17.31 13.66 10.94
C ASP A 257 -17.12 13.57 9.42
N ILE A 258 -15.87 13.67 8.96
CA ILE A 258 -15.52 13.49 7.54
C ILE A 258 -15.88 12.07 7.11
N LEU A 259 -15.45 11.04 7.86
CA LEU A 259 -15.74 9.65 7.55
C LEU A 259 -17.24 9.33 7.62
N ALA A 260 -17.95 9.88 8.60
CA ALA A 260 -19.40 9.71 8.70
C ALA A 260 -20.13 10.26 7.47
N LYS A 261 -19.68 11.41 6.93
CA LYS A 261 -20.21 11.97 5.67
C LYS A 261 -19.78 11.12 4.46
N ALA A 262 -18.49 10.80 4.36
CA ALA A 262 -17.95 10.05 3.23
C ALA A 262 -18.58 8.65 3.09
N ARG A 263 -18.77 7.93 4.20
CA ARG A 263 -19.38 6.59 4.20
C ARG A 263 -20.84 6.56 3.77
N ARG A 264 -21.57 7.68 3.88
CA ARG A 264 -22.93 7.78 3.29
C ARG A 264 -22.90 7.73 1.75
N GLN A 265 -21.82 8.20 1.14
CA GLN A 265 -21.64 8.18 -0.33
C GLN A 265 -20.80 6.98 -0.80
N HIS A 266 -19.92 6.49 0.05
CA HIS A 266 -19.01 5.37 -0.20
C HIS A 266 -19.17 4.31 0.90
N PRO A 267 -20.25 3.50 0.86
CA PRO A 267 -20.48 2.48 1.86
C PRO A 267 -19.26 1.53 2.00
N GLY A 268 -18.85 1.30 3.24
CA GLY A 268 -17.67 0.48 3.52
C GLY A 268 -16.32 1.15 3.28
N LEU A 269 -16.25 2.46 3.02
CA LEU A 269 -14.99 3.17 2.83
C LEU A 269 -13.98 2.84 3.94
N ILE A 270 -12.84 2.27 3.55
CA ILE A 270 -11.73 1.98 4.43
C ILE A 270 -10.99 3.28 4.74
N ALA A 271 -10.79 3.57 6.01
CA ALA A 271 -9.97 4.70 6.46
C ALA A 271 -8.61 4.19 6.93
N VAL A 272 -7.56 4.90 6.53
CA VAL A 272 -6.18 4.64 6.94
C VAL A 272 -5.59 5.95 7.46
N ASP A 273 -5.76 6.22 8.74
CA ASP A 273 -5.06 7.31 9.44
C ASP A 273 -3.67 6.82 9.83
N ARG A 274 -2.78 6.88 8.86
CA ARG A 274 -1.48 6.24 8.88
C ARG A 274 -0.65 6.63 10.10
N SER A 275 -0.10 5.62 10.78
CA SER A 275 0.68 5.74 12.02
C SER A 275 -0.09 6.25 13.23
N ILE A 276 -1.40 6.47 13.12
CA ILE A 276 -2.27 6.81 14.25
C ILE A 276 -3.09 5.58 14.63
N ARG A 277 -2.72 4.96 15.73
CA ARG A 277 -3.42 3.76 16.22
C ARG A 277 -4.85 4.09 16.63
N GLY A 278 -5.78 3.20 16.30
CA GLY A 278 -7.18 3.34 16.71
C GLY A 278 -8.17 3.01 15.57
N LYS A 279 -9.42 3.39 15.78
CA LYS A 279 -10.57 3.03 14.94
C LYS A 279 -10.49 3.49 13.48
N ASN A 280 -9.69 4.52 13.21
CA ASN A 280 -9.54 5.11 11.87
C ASN A 280 -8.28 4.61 11.13
N GLU A 281 -7.55 3.64 11.68
CA GLU A 281 -6.51 2.90 11.01
C GLU A 281 -7.03 1.49 10.70
N ASN A 282 -7.91 1.35 9.68
CA ASN A 282 -8.57 0.09 9.37
C ASN A 282 -7.62 -0.98 8.82
N TYR A 283 -6.43 -0.62 8.40
CA TYR A 283 -5.27 -1.50 8.23
C TYR A 283 -3.97 -0.74 8.51
N GLN A 284 -2.97 -1.44 8.99
CA GLN A 284 -1.66 -0.84 9.28
C GLN A 284 -0.77 -0.79 8.05
N THR A 285 0.13 0.18 8.00
CA THR A 285 0.96 0.45 6.82
C THR A 285 2.45 0.50 7.18
N PRO A 286 3.13 -0.63 7.43
CA PRO A 286 4.58 -0.67 7.53
C PRO A 286 5.20 -0.05 6.28
N GLU A 287 6.05 0.97 6.48
CA GLU A 287 6.71 1.66 5.38
C GLU A 287 8.07 1.07 5.10
N ARG A 288 8.35 0.77 3.81
CA ARG A 288 9.62 0.23 3.31
C ARG A 288 10.10 -1.04 4.01
N GLY A 289 9.26 -1.64 4.84
CA GLY A 289 9.54 -2.84 5.61
C GLY A 289 8.45 -3.89 5.51
N ILE A 290 8.80 -5.11 5.85
CA ILE A 290 7.88 -6.24 5.95
C ILE A 290 7.95 -6.73 7.40
N PRO A 291 6.83 -6.95 8.09
CA PRO A 291 6.84 -7.54 9.43
C PRO A 291 7.64 -8.85 9.48
N GLU A 292 8.40 -9.08 10.55
CA GLU A 292 9.20 -10.30 10.69
C GLU A 292 8.33 -11.55 10.63
N THR A 293 7.14 -11.49 11.24
CA THR A 293 6.20 -12.60 11.32
C THR A 293 4.83 -12.21 10.77
N GLN A 294 3.95 -13.19 10.63
CA GLN A 294 2.55 -12.95 10.31
C GLN A 294 1.88 -12.05 11.35
N LEU A 295 0.98 -11.16 10.88
CA LEU A 295 0.11 -10.37 11.74
C LEU A 295 -1.34 -10.89 11.63
N ASN A 296 -2.09 -10.80 12.72
CA ASN A 296 -3.48 -11.29 12.78
C ASN A 296 -4.52 -10.19 12.53
N TYR A 297 -4.11 -9.07 11.97
CA TYR A 297 -4.94 -7.95 11.57
C TYR A 297 -4.54 -7.48 10.16
N PRO A 298 -5.41 -6.73 9.46
CA PRO A 298 -5.10 -6.23 8.13
C PRO A 298 -3.90 -5.29 8.10
N TRP A 299 -3.03 -5.47 7.12
CA TRP A 299 -1.87 -4.61 6.93
C TRP A 299 -1.43 -4.56 5.46
N GLU A 300 -0.73 -3.49 5.12
CA GLU A 300 -0.22 -3.21 3.79
C GLU A 300 1.24 -2.77 3.90
N SER A 301 2.12 -3.41 3.17
CA SER A 301 3.50 -2.93 3.06
C SER A 301 3.62 -2.01 1.86
N CYS A 302 3.88 -0.73 2.10
CA CYS A 302 4.14 0.23 1.06
C CYS A 302 5.65 0.33 0.83
N ILE A 303 6.09 -0.06 -0.38
CA ILE A 303 7.51 -0.13 -0.74
C ILE A 303 7.69 0.45 -2.14
N THR A 304 8.70 1.30 -2.33
CA THR A 304 9.03 1.92 -3.61
C THR A 304 9.61 0.93 -4.62
N LEU A 305 9.34 1.14 -5.90
CA LEU A 305 10.02 0.40 -6.97
C LEU A 305 11.48 0.89 -7.15
N SER A 306 11.73 2.18 -6.86
CA SER A 306 13.06 2.80 -6.84
C SER A 306 13.50 3.11 -5.39
N ASN A 307 14.39 4.07 -5.22
CA ASN A 307 14.79 4.56 -3.90
C ASN A 307 13.80 5.58 -3.33
N ASP A 308 13.15 6.36 -4.20
CA ASP A 308 12.23 7.44 -3.83
C ASP A 308 10.78 7.07 -4.17
N TRP A 309 9.81 7.75 -3.54
CA TRP A 309 8.39 7.55 -3.85
C TRP A 309 8.02 8.21 -5.18
N GLY A 310 8.46 9.45 -5.38
CA GLY A 310 8.33 10.18 -6.63
C GLY A 310 9.38 9.75 -7.66
N TRP A 311 9.24 10.26 -8.87
CA TRP A 311 10.23 10.06 -9.92
C TRP A 311 11.51 10.86 -9.65
N THR A 312 12.66 10.20 -9.78
CA THR A 312 13.98 10.83 -9.81
C THR A 312 14.75 10.35 -11.02
N PRO A 313 15.59 11.22 -11.66
CA PRO A 313 16.32 10.83 -12.85
C PRO A 313 17.34 9.73 -12.56
N ASN A 314 17.45 8.75 -13.46
CA ASN A 314 18.37 7.60 -13.34
C ASN A 314 18.13 6.75 -12.08
N ALA A 315 16.92 6.68 -11.59
CA ALA A 315 16.59 5.88 -10.43
C ALA A 315 16.91 4.38 -10.64
N PRO A 316 17.53 3.71 -9.66
CA PRO A 316 17.77 2.28 -9.73
C PRO A 316 16.49 1.53 -9.42
N TYR A 317 15.80 1.04 -10.44
CA TYR A 317 14.59 0.26 -10.27
C TYR A 317 14.88 -1.19 -9.87
N LYS A 318 14.14 -1.70 -8.88
CA LYS A 318 14.20 -3.10 -8.47
C LYS A 318 13.84 -4.02 -9.64
N PRO A 319 14.51 -5.17 -9.81
CA PRO A 319 14.17 -6.15 -10.84
C PRO A 319 12.81 -6.81 -10.56
N ALA A 320 12.19 -7.35 -11.60
CA ALA A 320 10.88 -8.01 -11.49
C ALA A 320 10.89 -9.19 -10.50
N GLU A 321 11.97 -9.95 -10.45
CA GLU A 321 12.19 -11.06 -9.53
C GLU A 321 12.10 -10.61 -8.07
N LYS A 322 12.67 -9.45 -7.75
CA LYS A 322 12.60 -8.87 -6.41
C LYS A 322 11.18 -8.43 -6.06
N VAL A 323 10.43 -7.85 -7.00
CA VAL A 323 9.02 -7.48 -6.81
C VAL A 323 8.17 -8.72 -6.54
N ILE A 324 8.36 -9.79 -7.33
CA ILE A 324 7.64 -11.07 -7.18
C ILE A 324 7.97 -11.72 -5.83
N ALA A 325 9.24 -11.80 -5.45
CA ALA A 325 9.66 -12.38 -4.17
C ALA A 325 9.09 -11.59 -2.98
N THR A 326 9.13 -10.25 -3.05
CA THR A 326 8.53 -9.37 -2.05
C THR A 326 7.02 -9.56 -1.95
N LEU A 327 6.31 -9.68 -3.08
CA LEU A 327 4.87 -9.94 -3.11
C LEU A 327 4.53 -11.29 -2.47
N ALA A 328 5.27 -12.34 -2.79
CA ALA A 328 5.06 -13.68 -2.22
C ALA A 328 5.25 -13.67 -0.70
N GLU A 329 6.29 -13.01 -0.20
CA GLU A 329 6.55 -12.86 1.24
C GLU A 329 5.42 -12.11 1.95
N ILE A 330 5.04 -10.93 1.45
CA ILE A 330 3.98 -10.09 2.03
C ILE A 330 2.67 -10.86 2.10
N VAL A 331 2.29 -11.53 1.00
CA VAL A 331 1.01 -12.26 0.92
C VAL A 331 1.00 -13.49 1.83
N ALA A 332 2.11 -14.23 1.92
CA ALA A 332 2.25 -15.36 2.84
C ALA A 332 2.19 -14.93 4.31
N LYS A 333 2.64 -13.71 4.62
CA LYS A 333 2.53 -13.10 5.95
C LYS A 333 1.18 -12.43 6.20
N GLY A 334 0.25 -12.43 5.24
CA GLY A 334 -1.13 -11.94 5.39
C GLY A 334 -1.37 -10.49 4.99
N GLY A 335 -0.38 -9.83 4.40
CA GLY A 335 -0.47 -8.44 3.96
C GLY A 335 -0.91 -8.26 2.51
N CYS A 336 -1.05 -6.99 2.13
CA CYS A 336 -1.11 -6.52 0.75
C CYS A 336 0.15 -5.74 0.42
N TYR A 337 0.58 -5.82 -0.84
CA TYR A 337 1.74 -5.09 -1.34
C TYR A 337 1.29 -3.85 -2.12
N LEU A 338 1.67 -2.67 -1.63
CA LEU A 338 1.46 -1.39 -2.31
C LEU A 338 2.80 -0.92 -2.89
N LEU A 339 2.97 -1.07 -4.21
CA LEU A 339 4.22 -0.71 -4.90
C LEU A 339 4.21 0.77 -5.28
N GLY A 340 5.19 1.54 -4.79
CA GLY A 340 5.36 2.94 -5.13
C GLY A 340 5.95 3.12 -6.53
N VAL A 341 5.26 3.90 -7.36
CA VAL A 341 5.68 4.29 -8.72
C VAL A 341 5.49 5.79 -8.89
N GLY A 342 6.55 6.49 -9.31
CA GLY A 342 6.50 7.92 -9.62
C GLY A 342 6.44 8.15 -11.12
N PRO A 343 5.40 8.81 -11.65
CA PRO A 343 5.39 9.32 -13.02
C PRO A 343 6.41 10.44 -13.22
N THR A 344 6.96 10.56 -14.44
CA THR A 344 7.85 11.65 -14.82
C THR A 344 7.14 13.01 -14.77
N PRO A 345 7.86 14.14 -14.77
CA PRO A 345 7.22 15.47 -14.78
C PRO A 345 6.33 15.70 -16.01
N ASP A 346 6.56 14.98 -17.10
CA ASP A 346 5.73 15.05 -18.32
C ASP A 346 4.47 14.18 -18.26
N GLY A 347 4.30 13.39 -17.19
CA GLY A 347 3.14 12.51 -17.01
C GLY A 347 3.27 11.13 -17.63
N VAL A 348 4.50 10.63 -17.79
CA VAL A 348 4.79 9.31 -18.38
C VAL A 348 5.28 8.32 -17.32
N ILE A 349 4.85 7.07 -17.42
CA ILE A 349 5.51 5.96 -16.71
C ILE A 349 6.72 5.55 -17.55
N GLU A 350 7.92 5.62 -16.95
CA GLU A 350 9.16 5.33 -17.70
C GLU A 350 9.16 3.92 -18.32
N PRO A 351 9.69 3.78 -19.57
CA PRO A 351 9.76 2.48 -20.23
C PRO A 351 10.43 1.39 -19.40
N ALA A 352 11.45 1.75 -18.62
CA ALA A 352 12.14 0.82 -17.72
C ALA A 352 11.26 0.31 -16.58
N VAL A 353 10.29 1.10 -16.12
CA VAL A 353 9.27 0.71 -15.14
C VAL A 353 8.25 -0.21 -15.82
N VAL A 354 7.75 0.19 -16.99
CA VAL A 354 6.78 -0.59 -17.78
C VAL A 354 7.29 -2.00 -18.05
N GLU A 355 8.56 -2.14 -18.48
CA GLU A 355 9.18 -3.45 -18.76
C GLU A 355 9.18 -4.36 -17.52
N ARG A 356 9.54 -3.81 -16.36
CA ARG A 356 9.57 -4.59 -15.10
C ARG A 356 8.18 -5.02 -14.67
N LEU A 357 7.24 -4.09 -14.72
CA LEU A 357 5.85 -4.36 -14.36
C LEU A 357 5.20 -5.38 -15.30
N HIS A 358 5.49 -5.32 -16.59
CA HIS A 358 5.05 -6.32 -17.56
C HIS A 358 5.55 -7.73 -17.21
N LYS A 359 6.83 -7.88 -16.83
CA LYS A 359 7.38 -9.17 -16.37
C LYS A 359 6.67 -9.69 -15.11
N VAL A 360 6.37 -8.80 -14.16
CA VAL A 360 5.58 -9.16 -12.96
C VAL A 360 4.19 -9.65 -13.36
N GLY A 361 3.53 -8.96 -14.29
CA GLY A 361 2.22 -9.32 -14.81
C GLY A 361 2.21 -10.67 -15.52
N GLN A 362 3.19 -10.94 -16.37
CA GLN A 362 3.35 -12.24 -17.04
C GLN A 362 3.49 -13.41 -16.05
N TRP A 363 4.20 -13.18 -14.94
CA TRP A 363 4.30 -14.16 -13.86
C TRP A 363 2.96 -14.33 -13.14
N LEU A 364 2.26 -13.24 -12.81
CA LEU A 364 0.97 -13.26 -12.13
C LEU A 364 -0.16 -13.86 -12.98
N GLU A 365 -0.13 -13.70 -14.30
CA GLU A 365 -1.07 -14.34 -15.22
C GLU A 365 -1.06 -15.86 -15.05
N LYS A 366 0.11 -16.45 -14.84
CA LYS A 366 0.29 -17.91 -14.68
C LYS A 366 0.13 -18.37 -13.25
N ASN A 367 0.59 -17.58 -12.28
CA ASN A 367 0.76 -18.00 -10.89
C ASN A 367 -0.19 -17.25 -9.91
N GLY A 368 -1.02 -16.35 -10.40
CA GLY A 368 -1.86 -15.48 -9.57
C GLY A 368 -2.87 -16.20 -8.68
N GLU A 369 -3.21 -17.47 -8.98
CA GLU A 369 -4.02 -18.31 -8.09
C GLU A 369 -3.38 -18.49 -6.71
N ALA A 370 -2.05 -18.46 -6.63
CA ALA A 370 -1.30 -18.54 -5.38
C ALA A 370 -1.22 -17.21 -4.62
N ILE A 371 -1.66 -16.11 -5.23
CA ILE A 371 -1.57 -14.73 -4.70
C ILE A 371 -2.95 -14.20 -4.35
N TYR A 372 -3.83 -14.01 -5.35
CA TYR A 372 -5.13 -13.36 -5.18
C TYR A 372 -6.13 -14.27 -4.46
N ASN A 373 -7.02 -13.65 -3.69
CA ASN A 373 -8.06 -14.37 -2.93
C ASN A 373 -7.49 -15.43 -1.98
N THR A 374 -6.24 -15.28 -1.55
CA THR A 374 -5.58 -16.20 -0.62
C THR A 374 -5.61 -15.69 0.81
N ARG A 375 -5.35 -16.61 1.73
CA ARG A 375 -5.17 -16.36 3.16
C ARG A 375 -3.87 -17.02 3.63
N THR A 376 -3.46 -16.68 4.81
CA THR A 376 -2.26 -17.21 5.47
C THR A 376 -2.39 -18.68 5.84
N THR A 377 -1.27 -19.33 6.12
CA THR A 377 -1.18 -20.68 6.67
C THR A 377 -0.34 -20.64 7.95
N PRO A 378 -0.55 -21.56 8.92
CA PRO A 378 0.26 -21.58 10.13
C PRO A 378 1.76 -21.76 9.86
N LEU A 379 2.11 -22.60 8.91
CA LEU A 379 3.46 -22.74 8.38
C LEU A 379 3.52 -21.98 7.06
N TYR A 380 4.00 -20.76 7.08
CA TYR A 380 3.94 -19.84 5.95
C TYR A 380 5.26 -19.67 5.20
N ASN A 381 6.38 -20.17 5.74
CA ASN A 381 7.70 -20.05 5.13
C ASN A 381 8.60 -21.24 5.48
N ASP A 382 9.43 -21.63 4.51
CA ASP A 382 10.60 -22.51 4.68
C ASP A 382 11.68 -22.07 3.68
N GLY A 383 12.63 -21.26 4.13
CA GLY A 383 13.66 -20.65 3.26
C GLY A 383 13.06 -19.76 2.15
N ASN A 384 13.33 -20.11 0.90
CA ASN A 384 12.80 -19.38 -0.27
C ASN A 384 11.39 -19.83 -0.69
N ILE A 385 10.71 -20.59 0.14
CA ILE A 385 9.37 -21.11 -0.16
C ILE A 385 8.37 -20.45 0.77
N TRP A 386 7.36 -19.79 0.16
CA TRP A 386 6.27 -19.13 0.84
C TRP A 386 4.98 -19.89 0.62
N PHE A 387 4.14 -19.97 1.66
CA PHE A 387 2.89 -20.71 1.59
C PHE A 387 1.68 -19.81 1.77
N THR A 388 0.70 -20.03 0.92
CA THR A 388 -0.63 -19.44 1.01
C THR A 388 -1.71 -20.51 0.89
N ALA A 389 -2.94 -20.18 1.24
CA ALA A 389 -4.09 -21.06 1.04
C ALA A 389 -5.24 -20.30 0.40
N ASN A 390 -6.11 -20.98 -0.32
CA ASN A 390 -7.38 -20.38 -0.71
C ASN A 390 -8.29 -20.14 0.53
N LYS A 391 -9.31 -19.29 0.40
CA LYS A 391 -10.16 -18.87 1.53
C LYS A 391 -10.75 -20.01 2.36
N ASN A 392 -11.07 -21.15 1.75
CA ASN A 392 -11.63 -22.30 2.48
C ASN A 392 -10.55 -23.27 3.02
N GLY A 393 -9.26 -22.96 2.83
CA GLY A 393 -8.13 -23.74 3.35
C GLY A 393 -7.92 -25.12 2.70
N LYS A 394 -8.68 -25.50 1.67
CA LYS A 394 -8.56 -26.81 1.02
C LYS A 394 -7.37 -26.92 0.09
N LYS A 395 -7.06 -25.83 -0.62
CA LYS A 395 -5.90 -25.75 -1.49
C LYS A 395 -4.80 -24.95 -0.83
N LEU A 396 -3.58 -25.50 -0.84
CA LEU A 396 -2.36 -24.80 -0.47
C LEU A 396 -1.55 -24.49 -1.71
N TYR A 397 -0.81 -23.41 -1.62
CA TYR A 397 0.13 -22.99 -2.63
C TYR A 397 1.52 -22.89 -2.00
N ALA A 398 2.54 -23.46 -2.67
CA ALA A 398 3.95 -23.27 -2.32
C ALA A 398 4.59 -22.42 -3.41
N ILE A 399 5.10 -21.26 -3.06
CA ILE A 399 5.72 -20.29 -3.97
C ILE A 399 7.21 -20.30 -3.72
N TYR A 400 7.97 -20.89 -4.63
CA TYR A 400 9.43 -20.86 -4.61
C TYR A 400 9.93 -19.61 -5.32
N THR A 401 10.60 -18.74 -4.60
CA THR A 401 11.13 -17.48 -5.13
C THR A 401 12.60 -17.56 -5.44
N ILE A 402 13.01 -16.96 -6.57
CA ILE A 402 14.41 -16.77 -6.95
C ILE A 402 14.73 -15.28 -6.97
N GLN A 403 16.00 -14.95 -6.79
CA GLN A 403 16.54 -13.62 -6.94
C GLN A 403 17.14 -13.41 -8.33
N GLU A 404 17.39 -12.15 -8.69
CA GLU A 404 18.07 -11.83 -9.94
C GLU A 404 19.41 -12.57 -10.04
N GLY A 405 19.65 -13.22 -11.17
CA GLY A 405 20.87 -13.99 -11.43
C GLY A 405 20.89 -15.41 -10.84
N GLU A 406 19.96 -15.78 -9.95
CA GLU A 406 19.82 -17.14 -9.46
C GLU A 406 19.26 -18.07 -10.53
N LYS A 407 19.64 -19.34 -10.47
CA LYS A 407 19.13 -20.39 -11.35
C LYS A 407 18.23 -21.34 -10.57
N LEU A 408 17.22 -21.86 -11.26
CA LEU A 408 16.37 -22.92 -10.70
C LEU A 408 17.22 -24.16 -10.40
N PRO A 409 17.07 -24.77 -9.18
CA PRO A 409 17.71 -26.03 -8.86
C PRO A 409 16.98 -27.20 -9.55
N GLU A 410 17.59 -28.38 -9.56
CA GLU A 410 16.92 -29.58 -10.05
C GLU A 410 15.79 -30.07 -9.13
N THR A 411 15.91 -29.79 -7.83
CA THR A 411 14.92 -30.14 -6.81
C THR A 411 14.69 -28.99 -5.83
N ILE A 412 13.45 -28.87 -5.34
CA ILE A 412 13.06 -27.96 -4.28
C ILE A 412 12.56 -28.80 -3.11
N SER A 413 12.90 -28.41 -1.88
CA SER A 413 12.46 -29.15 -0.68
C SER A 413 11.97 -28.20 0.41
N TRP A 414 10.98 -28.66 1.18
CA TRP A 414 10.50 -27.99 2.38
C TRP A 414 10.04 -29.00 3.43
N THR A 415 9.84 -28.53 4.66
CA THR A 415 9.35 -29.33 5.79
C THR A 415 7.93 -28.91 6.15
N GLY A 416 7.07 -29.86 6.47
CA GLY A 416 5.65 -29.62 6.76
C GLY A 416 4.82 -29.34 5.49
N ASN A 417 3.59 -28.83 5.65
CA ASN A 417 2.66 -28.63 4.52
C ASN A 417 2.69 -29.80 3.50
N VAL A 418 2.57 -31.03 4.02
CA VAL A 418 2.69 -32.26 3.22
C VAL A 418 1.53 -32.38 2.24
N PRO A 419 1.80 -32.54 0.93
CA PRO A 419 0.76 -32.69 -0.08
C PRO A 419 -0.02 -34.00 0.05
N ARG A 420 -1.32 -33.92 -0.25
CA ARG A 420 -2.18 -35.08 -0.46
C ARG A 420 -2.50 -35.21 -1.94
N GLY A 421 -2.06 -36.29 -2.56
CA GLY A 421 -2.43 -36.60 -3.94
C GLY A 421 -1.62 -35.84 -4.99
N LYS A 422 -2.26 -35.06 -5.84
CA LYS A 422 -1.60 -34.39 -6.98
C LYS A 422 -1.03 -33.03 -6.57
N MET A 423 0.18 -32.73 -7.07
CA MET A 423 0.75 -31.39 -7.03
C MET A 423 0.85 -30.86 -8.47
N ILE A 424 0.37 -29.64 -8.67
CA ILE A 424 0.32 -28.99 -9.99
C ILE A 424 1.25 -27.78 -10.00
N LEU A 425 2.10 -27.67 -11.00
CA LEU A 425 2.87 -26.46 -11.28
C LEU A 425 1.93 -25.47 -12.00
N LEU A 426 1.67 -24.31 -11.38
CA LEU A 426 0.67 -23.35 -11.90
C LEU A 426 1.05 -22.78 -13.26
N SER A 427 2.34 -22.50 -13.48
CA SER A 427 2.81 -21.85 -14.72
C SER A 427 2.49 -22.62 -16.01
N ASN A 428 2.22 -23.94 -15.92
CA ASN A 428 1.89 -24.76 -17.09
C ASN A 428 0.74 -25.75 -16.88
N GLY A 429 0.13 -25.77 -15.70
CA GLY A 429 -0.99 -26.67 -15.34
C GLY A 429 -0.61 -28.16 -15.23
N LYS A 430 0.67 -28.52 -15.31
CA LYS A 430 1.10 -29.92 -15.34
C LYS A 430 1.40 -30.44 -13.94
N ARG A 431 1.15 -31.75 -13.77
CA ARG A 431 1.52 -32.47 -12.55
C ARG A 431 3.03 -32.56 -12.42
N VAL A 432 3.56 -32.27 -11.23
CA VAL A 432 4.97 -32.47 -10.88
C VAL A 432 5.15 -33.73 -9.99
N LYS A 433 6.32 -34.33 -10.07
CA LYS A 433 6.70 -35.44 -9.22
C LYS A 433 7.27 -34.93 -7.91
N TYR A 434 6.83 -35.53 -6.81
CA TYR A 434 7.36 -35.24 -5.50
C TYR A 434 7.46 -36.54 -4.68
N ARG A 435 8.31 -36.53 -3.66
CA ARG A 435 8.39 -37.55 -2.63
C ARG A 435 8.26 -36.93 -1.26
N CYS A 436 7.72 -37.70 -0.33
CA CYS A 436 7.65 -37.30 1.07
C CYS A 436 8.46 -38.31 1.89
N ASP A 437 9.35 -37.80 2.71
CA ASP A 437 10.06 -38.59 3.71
C ASP A 437 9.69 -37.96 5.07
N ASN A 438 8.78 -38.65 5.78
CA ASN A 438 8.07 -38.11 6.94
C ASN A 438 7.31 -36.80 6.57
N ASP A 439 7.75 -35.67 7.10
CA ASP A 439 7.22 -34.33 6.83
C ASP A 439 8.04 -33.52 5.82
N ARG A 440 9.16 -34.06 5.34
CA ARG A 440 9.99 -33.43 4.31
C ARG A 440 9.45 -33.76 2.92
N VAL A 441 9.08 -32.73 2.19
CA VAL A 441 8.63 -32.78 0.80
C VAL A 441 9.79 -32.42 -0.11
N THR A 442 10.04 -33.22 -1.16
CA THR A 442 11.03 -32.93 -2.20
C THR A 442 10.36 -33.02 -3.57
N VAL A 443 10.35 -31.92 -4.28
CA VAL A 443 9.79 -31.78 -5.64
C VAL A 443 10.92 -31.85 -6.65
N THR A 444 10.78 -32.72 -7.66
CA THR A 444 11.72 -32.78 -8.81
C THR A 444 11.17 -31.87 -9.91
N LEU A 445 11.93 -30.85 -10.28
CA LEU A 445 11.52 -29.90 -11.30
C LEU A 445 11.61 -30.53 -12.72
N PRO A 446 10.61 -30.26 -13.57
CA PRO A 446 10.69 -30.64 -14.99
C PRO A 446 11.86 -29.92 -15.69
N LYS A 447 12.50 -30.57 -16.64
CA LYS A 447 13.53 -29.93 -17.47
C LYS A 447 12.92 -28.88 -18.41
N GLY A 448 13.69 -27.85 -18.70
CA GLY A 448 13.30 -26.81 -19.65
C GLY A 448 12.28 -25.77 -19.13
N LEU A 449 12.13 -25.67 -17.81
CA LEU A 449 11.36 -24.56 -17.22
C LEU A 449 12.11 -23.24 -17.46
N PRO A 450 11.36 -22.14 -17.67
CA PRO A 450 11.95 -20.80 -17.64
C PRO A 450 12.55 -20.53 -16.25
N ASN A 451 13.62 -19.74 -16.22
CA ASN A 451 14.27 -19.37 -14.97
C ASN A 451 13.51 -18.26 -14.27
N GLU A 452 12.41 -18.59 -13.62
CA GLU A 452 11.51 -17.70 -12.92
C GLU A 452 11.03 -18.32 -11.59
N SER A 453 10.49 -17.52 -10.69
CA SER A 453 9.82 -18.01 -9.48
C SER A 453 8.67 -18.96 -9.84
N LEU A 454 8.45 -20.00 -9.05
CA LEU A 454 7.47 -21.05 -9.36
C LEU A 454 6.40 -21.14 -8.28
N ALA A 455 5.16 -21.41 -8.68
CA ALA A 455 4.09 -21.69 -7.71
C ALA A 455 3.47 -23.08 -7.97
N PHE A 456 3.27 -23.81 -6.88
CA PHE A 456 2.67 -25.15 -6.88
C PHE A 456 1.35 -25.12 -6.12
N CYS A 457 0.35 -25.83 -6.63
CA CYS A 457 -0.94 -26.01 -5.98
C CYS A 457 -1.13 -27.48 -5.57
N PHE A 458 -1.60 -27.73 -4.36
CA PHE A 458 -1.90 -29.06 -3.84
C PHE A 458 -2.92 -29.00 -2.71
N GLU A 459 -3.56 -30.14 -2.40
CA GLU A 459 -4.34 -30.32 -1.17
C GLU A 459 -3.41 -30.75 -0.02
N LYS A 460 -3.66 -30.28 1.19
CA LYS A 460 -2.91 -30.67 2.38
C LYS A 460 -3.38 -32.03 2.89
N LYS A 461 -2.42 -32.84 3.39
CA LYS A 461 -2.69 -34.11 4.06
C LYS A 461 -3.41 -33.90 5.38
#